data_aa669d768abb5a709f6c8db90a5c13d4
#
_entry.id   aa669d768abb5a709f6c8db90a5c13d4
#
_cell.length_a   1.000
_cell.length_b   1.000
_cell.length_c   1.000
_cell.angle_alpha   90.00
_cell.angle_beta   90.00
_cell.angle_gamma   90.00
#
_symmetry.space_group_name_H-M   'P 1'
#
loop_
_entity.id
_entity.type
_entity.pdbx_description
1 polymer ?
#
loop_
_entity_poly.entity_id
_entity_poly.type
_entity_poly.pdbx_seq_one_letter_code
_entity_poly.pdbx_strand_id
1 'polypeptide(L)'
;MKPVFFSAPERCVSRDDALVDRLVELWEASVRATHDFLSEEDIRGIRTYVPDALRSIADLRIVRDAEGVPVAFMGCDGRRLEMLFVGPACRGAGVGTALVREAFAAGVTEVVVNEQNPSARGFYEHVGFAVCGRSERDEQGGPFPILYMKLNDNNKPNMEKAIAKDLLSIGAVFLRPEQPFTWASGIKSPIYCDNRLTLTAPE
;
A
#
# COMPACT_ATOMS: atom_id res chain seq x y z
N MET A 1 -0.79 2.99 -26.68
CA MET A 1 -1.09 3.70 -25.43
C MET A 1 0.17 4.42 -25.01
N LYS A 2 0.12 5.71 -24.68
CA LYS A 2 1.28 6.40 -24.08
C LYS A 2 1.52 5.79 -22.68
N PRO A 3 2.77 5.54 -22.28
CA PRO A 3 3.05 5.13 -20.91
C PRO A 3 2.54 6.22 -19.95
N VAL A 4 1.71 5.82 -19.00
CA VAL A 4 1.26 6.73 -17.93
C VAL A 4 2.34 6.69 -16.86
N PHE A 5 3.00 7.81 -16.62
CA PHE A 5 4.00 7.94 -15.58
C PHE A 5 3.32 8.40 -14.29
N PHE A 6 3.64 7.73 -13.20
CA PHE A 6 3.19 8.10 -11.85
C PHE A 6 4.42 8.39 -10.98
N SER A 7 4.27 9.32 -10.04
CA SER A 7 5.28 9.50 -9.00
C SER A 7 5.38 8.26 -8.11
N ALA A 8 6.52 8.09 -7.42
CA ALA A 8 6.53 7.23 -6.25
C ALA A 8 5.53 7.77 -5.20
N PRO A 9 4.99 6.91 -4.31
CA PRO A 9 4.20 7.37 -3.18
C PRO A 9 5.00 8.34 -2.31
N GLU A 10 4.48 9.54 -2.09
CA GLU A 10 5.13 10.58 -1.28
C GLU A 10 4.32 10.90 -0.03
N ARG A 11 5.00 11.15 1.09
CA ARG A 11 4.34 11.56 2.32
C ARG A 11 3.82 12.99 2.21
N CYS A 12 2.53 13.17 2.46
CA CYS A 12 1.87 14.46 2.41
C CYS A 12 2.04 15.18 3.76
N VAL A 13 2.96 16.15 3.81
CA VAL A 13 3.23 16.94 5.01
C VAL A 13 2.32 18.16 5.09
N SER A 14 2.13 18.88 3.98
CA SER A 14 1.21 20.02 3.90
C SER A 14 -0.13 19.57 3.34
N ARG A 15 -1.22 19.93 4.00
CA ARG A 15 -2.59 19.57 3.66
C ARG A 15 -3.43 20.83 3.56
N ASP A 16 -3.06 21.70 2.62
CA ASP A 16 -3.82 22.91 2.34
C ASP A 16 -5.21 22.58 1.76
N ASP A 17 -6.09 23.54 1.79
CA ASP A 17 -7.48 23.35 1.37
C ASP A 17 -7.58 22.90 -0.08
N ALA A 18 -6.74 23.45 -0.96
CA ALA A 18 -6.76 23.08 -2.38
C ALA A 18 -6.38 21.61 -2.60
N LEU A 19 -5.39 21.10 -1.89
CA LEU A 19 -5.03 19.68 -1.94
C LEU A 19 -6.13 18.80 -1.33
N VAL A 20 -6.67 19.18 -0.17
CA VAL A 20 -7.74 18.44 0.47
C VAL A 20 -8.96 18.34 -0.45
N ASP A 21 -9.37 19.43 -1.08
CA ASP A 21 -10.49 19.45 -2.03
C ASP A 21 -10.24 18.49 -3.21
N ARG A 22 -9.03 18.46 -3.77
CA ARG A 22 -8.66 17.52 -4.85
C ARG A 22 -8.68 16.07 -4.39
N LEU A 23 -8.25 15.77 -3.16
CA LEU A 23 -8.32 14.42 -2.62
C LEU A 23 -9.77 13.99 -2.33
N VAL A 24 -10.65 14.91 -1.93
CA VAL A 24 -12.08 14.66 -1.79
C VAL A 24 -12.73 14.34 -3.13
N GLU A 25 -12.41 15.08 -4.19
CA GLU A 25 -12.87 14.78 -5.55
C GLU A 25 -12.40 13.38 -6.01
N LEU A 26 -11.13 13.05 -5.76
CA LEU A 26 -10.55 11.76 -6.08
C LEU A 26 -11.22 10.63 -5.30
N TRP A 27 -11.45 10.84 -3.99
CA TRP A 27 -12.22 9.93 -3.15
C TRP A 27 -13.60 9.66 -3.74
N GLU A 28 -14.35 10.71 -4.03
CA GLU A 28 -15.71 10.58 -4.57
C GLU A 28 -15.72 9.83 -5.90
N ALA A 29 -14.83 10.18 -6.84
CA ALA A 29 -14.70 9.47 -8.12
C ALA A 29 -14.38 7.99 -7.93
N SER A 30 -13.52 7.66 -6.96
CA SER A 30 -13.15 6.28 -6.62
C SER A 30 -14.33 5.51 -6.01
N VAL A 31 -15.04 6.12 -5.05
CA VAL A 31 -16.21 5.53 -4.39
C VAL A 31 -17.31 5.26 -5.40
N ARG A 32 -17.69 6.23 -6.23
CA ARG A 32 -18.71 6.08 -7.26
C ARG A 32 -18.42 4.94 -8.25
N ALA A 33 -17.16 4.64 -8.46
CA ALA A 33 -16.75 3.58 -9.38
C ALA A 33 -16.66 2.18 -8.74
N THR A 34 -16.85 2.03 -7.41
CA THR A 34 -16.64 0.74 -6.71
C THR A 34 -17.62 0.43 -5.61
N HIS A 35 -18.41 1.39 -5.16
CA HIS A 35 -19.31 1.22 -4.03
C HIS A 35 -20.76 1.32 -4.50
N ASP A 36 -21.16 0.40 -5.39
CA ASP A 36 -22.51 0.37 -5.99
C ASP A 36 -23.63 0.18 -4.96
N PHE A 37 -23.28 -0.22 -3.75
CA PHE A 37 -24.18 -0.39 -2.62
C PHE A 37 -24.48 0.91 -1.87
N LEU A 38 -23.73 1.99 -2.09
CA LEU A 38 -23.99 3.30 -1.49
C LEU A 38 -24.96 4.11 -2.33
N SER A 39 -25.96 4.67 -1.68
CA SER A 39 -26.85 5.64 -2.30
C SER A 39 -26.16 7.01 -2.48
N GLU A 40 -26.75 7.88 -3.30
CA GLU A 40 -26.29 9.27 -3.45
C GLU A 40 -26.35 10.05 -2.11
N GLU A 41 -27.28 9.71 -1.22
CA GLU A 41 -27.39 10.30 0.09
C GLU A 41 -26.26 9.83 1.01
N ASP A 42 -25.92 8.54 0.98
CA ASP A 42 -24.80 7.98 1.74
C ASP A 42 -23.48 8.64 1.29
N ILE A 43 -23.22 8.72 -0.03
CA ILE A 43 -22.01 9.35 -0.57
C ILE A 43 -21.92 10.81 -0.12
N ARG A 44 -23.03 11.57 -0.20
CA ARG A 44 -23.05 12.96 0.26
C ARG A 44 -22.82 13.08 1.76
N GLY A 45 -23.39 12.18 2.55
CA GLY A 45 -23.20 12.14 3.99
C GLY A 45 -21.75 11.87 4.35
N ILE A 46 -21.14 10.82 3.78
CA ILE A 46 -19.73 10.44 4.02
C ILE A 46 -18.80 11.58 3.57
N ARG A 47 -19.07 12.21 2.43
CA ARG A 47 -18.26 13.30 1.89
C ARG A 47 -18.02 14.43 2.89
N THR A 48 -18.96 14.67 3.80
CA THR A 48 -18.83 15.75 4.80
C THR A 48 -17.72 15.49 5.81
N TYR A 49 -17.35 14.24 6.05
CA TYR A 49 -16.31 13.84 7.01
C TYR A 49 -14.92 13.65 6.36
N VAL A 50 -14.88 13.45 5.04
CA VAL A 50 -13.62 13.15 4.33
C VAL A 50 -12.56 14.23 4.50
N PRO A 51 -12.86 15.55 4.42
CA PRO A 51 -11.87 16.60 4.63
C PRO A 51 -11.18 16.51 5.99
N ASP A 52 -11.94 16.30 7.06
CA ASP A 52 -11.40 16.21 8.41
C ASP A 52 -10.60 14.93 8.61
N ALA A 53 -11.05 13.81 8.05
CA ALA A 53 -10.32 12.56 8.03
C ALA A 53 -8.97 12.70 7.30
N LEU A 54 -8.94 13.38 6.14
CA LEU A 54 -7.71 13.66 5.40
C LEU A 54 -6.76 14.58 6.16
N ARG A 55 -7.27 15.54 6.93
CA ARG A 55 -6.45 16.45 7.74
C ARG A 55 -5.88 15.76 8.98
N SER A 56 -6.62 14.84 9.60
CA SER A 56 -6.28 14.23 10.88
C SER A 56 -5.47 12.95 10.77
N ILE A 57 -5.55 12.20 9.66
CA ILE A 57 -4.85 10.90 9.52
C ILE A 57 -3.34 11.05 9.72
N ALA A 58 -2.74 10.16 10.51
CA ALA A 58 -1.36 10.28 10.94
C ALA A 58 -0.33 10.22 9.80
N ASP A 59 -0.47 9.26 8.88
CA ASP A 59 0.40 9.12 7.69
C ASP A 59 -0.48 9.13 6.44
N LEU A 60 -0.50 10.27 5.74
CA LEU A 60 -1.15 10.44 4.45
C LEU A 60 -0.08 10.39 3.36
N ARG A 61 -0.27 9.51 2.36
CA ARG A 61 0.60 9.42 1.19
C ARG A 61 -0.21 9.57 -0.09
N ILE A 62 0.39 10.22 -1.07
CA ILE A 62 -0.22 10.51 -2.36
C ILE A 62 0.66 10.03 -3.50
N VAL A 63 0.03 9.70 -4.62
CA VAL A 63 0.68 9.45 -5.91
C VAL A 63 0.14 10.46 -6.90
N ARG A 64 1.02 11.05 -7.70
CA ARG A 64 0.68 12.05 -8.71
C ARG A 64 0.95 11.53 -10.11
N ASP A 65 0.23 12.06 -11.09
CA ASP A 65 0.55 11.88 -12.50
C ASP A 65 1.72 12.79 -12.95
N ALA A 66 2.03 12.76 -14.25
CA ALA A 66 3.11 13.55 -14.85
C ALA A 66 2.85 15.07 -14.77
N GLU A 67 1.61 15.48 -14.65
CA GLU A 67 1.16 16.87 -14.50
C GLU A 67 1.14 17.32 -13.04
N GLY A 68 1.50 16.44 -12.09
CA GLY A 68 1.52 16.72 -10.66
C GLY A 68 0.15 16.61 -9.98
N VAL A 69 -0.87 16.09 -10.67
CA VAL A 69 -2.22 15.94 -10.13
C VAL A 69 -2.30 14.65 -9.29
N PRO A 70 -2.87 14.69 -8.07
CA PRO A 70 -3.12 13.49 -7.28
C PRO A 70 -4.04 12.51 -8.01
N VAL A 71 -3.58 11.26 -8.16
CA VAL A 71 -4.32 10.16 -8.82
C VAL A 71 -4.62 8.99 -7.88
N ALA A 72 -3.95 8.93 -6.75
CA ALA A 72 -4.23 7.99 -5.68
C ALA A 72 -3.73 8.53 -4.35
N PHE A 73 -4.33 8.07 -3.25
CA PHE A 73 -3.83 8.33 -1.91
C PHE A 73 -4.12 7.16 -0.98
N MET A 74 -3.35 7.08 0.09
CA MET A 74 -3.62 6.22 1.24
C MET A 74 -3.43 6.98 2.54
N GLY A 75 -4.17 6.57 3.57
CA GLY A 75 -4.03 7.04 4.94
C GLY A 75 -3.83 5.87 5.89
N CYS A 76 -2.83 5.97 6.75
CA CYS A 76 -2.56 4.96 7.77
C CYS A 76 -2.57 5.59 9.17
N ASP A 77 -3.05 4.83 10.14
CA ASP A 77 -2.93 5.14 11.56
C ASP A 77 -2.39 3.92 12.31
N GLY A 78 -1.24 4.08 12.96
CA GLY A 78 -0.55 2.99 13.61
C GLY A 78 -0.31 1.81 12.65
N ARG A 79 -0.92 0.66 12.96
CA ARG A 79 -0.79 -0.58 12.17
C ARG A 79 -1.90 -0.79 11.16
N ARG A 80 -2.80 0.16 11.01
CA ARG A 80 -4.00 0.03 10.20
C ARG A 80 -3.97 0.94 8.98
N LEU A 81 -4.30 0.36 7.83
CA LEU A 81 -4.62 1.09 6.61
C LEU A 81 -6.09 1.53 6.69
N GLU A 82 -6.29 2.84 6.87
CA GLU A 82 -7.62 3.44 7.04
C GLU A 82 -8.24 3.87 5.72
N MET A 83 -7.41 4.27 4.77
CA MET A 83 -7.84 4.80 3.49
C MET A 83 -6.93 4.30 2.38
N LEU A 84 -7.51 3.85 1.25
CA LEU A 84 -6.80 3.58 0.00
C LEU A 84 -7.74 3.84 -1.17
N PHE A 85 -7.50 4.92 -1.88
CA PHE A 85 -8.31 5.30 -3.02
C PHE A 85 -7.43 5.54 -4.25
N VAL A 86 -7.83 4.93 -5.36
CA VAL A 86 -7.16 5.04 -6.66
C VAL A 86 -8.17 5.53 -7.69
N GLY A 87 -7.82 6.58 -8.39
CA GLY A 87 -8.66 7.15 -9.44
C GLY A 87 -9.04 6.09 -10.48
N PRO A 88 -10.28 6.12 -10.99
CA PRO A 88 -10.79 5.09 -11.92
C PRO A 88 -9.87 4.84 -13.11
N ALA A 89 -9.31 5.89 -13.69
CA ALA A 89 -8.41 5.82 -14.85
C ALA A 89 -7.04 5.20 -14.56
N CYS A 90 -6.65 5.09 -13.27
CA CYS A 90 -5.33 4.63 -12.83
C CYS A 90 -5.37 3.23 -12.23
N ARG A 91 -6.54 2.60 -12.21
CA ARG A 91 -6.68 1.22 -11.72
C ARG A 91 -6.00 0.23 -12.66
N GLY A 92 -5.52 -0.87 -12.07
CA GLY A 92 -4.78 -1.89 -12.83
C GLY A 92 -3.36 -1.49 -13.25
N ALA A 93 -2.93 -0.24 -12.97
CA ALA A 93 -1.59 0.26 -13.28
C ALA A 93 -0.55 0.04 -12.17
N GLY A 94 -0.88 -0.75 -11.14
CA GLY A 94 0.02 -1.06 -10.03
C GLY A 94 0.11 0.00 -8.92
N VAL A 95 -0.57 1.15 -9.08
CA VAL A 95 -0.51 2.28 -8.13
C VAL A 95 -0.96 1.87 -6.72
N GLY A 96 -2.08 1.13 -6.60
CA GLY A 96 -2.56 0.62 -5.31
C GLY A 96 -1.56 -0.32 -4.64
N THR A 97 -0.91 -1.19 -5.42
CA THR A 97 0.13 -2.10 -4.91
C THR A 97 1.36 -1.34 -4.42
N ALA A 98 1.77 -0.27 -5.13
CA ALA A 98 2.88 0.59 -4.70
C ALA A 98 2.57 1.25 -3.35
N LEU A 99 1.36 1.82 -3.17
CA LEU A 99 0.93 2.40 -1.90
C LEU A 99 0.91 1.36 -0.76
N VAL A 100 0.37 0.15 -1.00
CA VAL A 100 0.35 -0.90 0.03
C VAL A 100 1.74 -1.37 0.41
N ARG A 101 2.70 -1.41 -0.52
CA ARG A 101 4.11 -1.70 -0.19
C ARG A 101 4.69 -0.68 0.78
N GLU A 102 4.40 0.61 0.58
CA GLU A 102 4.79 1.66 1.51
C GLU A 102 4.11 1.50 2.88
N ALA A 103 2.82 1.11 2.90
CA ALA A 103 2.13 0.80 4.15
C ALA A 103 2.80 -0.35 4.91
N PHE A 104 3.20 -1.42 4.21
CA PHE A 104 3.93 -2.54 4.82
C PHE A 104 5.30 -2.11 5.37
N ALA A 105 6.03 -1.28 4.63
CA ALA A 105 7.31 -0.73 5.10
C ALA A 105 7.13 0.15 6.35
N ALA A 106 5.97 0.80 6.51
CA ALA A 106 5.59 1.56 7.70
C ALA A 106 5.05 0.68 8.85
N GLY A 107 4.94 -0.65 8.67
CA GLY A 107 4.50 -1.57 9.72
C GLY A 107 3.00 -1.82 9.77
N VAL A 108 2.26 -1.44 8.74
CA VAL A 108 0.82 -1.72 8.61
C VAL A 108 0.59 -3.22 8.43
N THR A 109 -0.36 -3.76 9.19
CA THR A 109 -0.72 -5.18 9.17
C THR A 109 -2.22 -5.43 9.21
N GLU A 110 -3.02 -4.38 9.26
CA GLU A 110 -4.48 -4.46 9.40
C GLU A 110 -5.17 -3.56 8.38
N VAL A 111 -6.31 -4.00 7.89
CA VAL A 111 -7.21 -3.21 7.05
C VAL A 111 -8.65 -3.61 7.33
N VAL A 112 -9.56 -2.67 7.18
CA VAL A 112 -11.01 -2.93 7.18
C VAL A 112 -11.55 -2.64 5.79
N VAL A 113 -12.37 -3.56 5.28
CA VAL A 113 -12.97 -3.44 3.97
C VAL A 113 -14.47 -3.70 4.05
N ASN A 114 -15.25 -2.94 3.29
CA ASN A 114 -16.67 -3.21 3.19
C ASN A 114 -16.91 -4.55 2.48
N GLU A 115 -17.71 -5.43 3.08
CA GLU A 115 -18.01 -6.77 2.53
C GLU A 115 -18.68 -6.68 1.16
N GLN A 116 -19.44 -5.61 0.92
CA GLN A 116 -20.13 -5.35 -0.34
C GLN A 116 -19.20 -4.83 -1.46
N ASN A 117 -17.88 -4.71 -1.18
CA ASN A 117 -16.86 -4.36 -2.16
C ASN A 117 -15.92 -5.55 -2.46
N PRO A 118 -16.36 -6.54 -3.28
CA PRO A 118 -15.56 -7.72 -3.58
C PRO A 118 -14.25 -7.40 -4.30
N SER A 119 -14.22 -6.30 -5.05
CA SER A 119 -13.00 -5.85 -5.74
C SER A 119 -11.91 -5.43 -4.76
N ALA A 120 -12.27 -4.66 -3.72
CA ALA A 120 -11.32 -4.27 -2.67
C ALA A 120 -10.88 -5.51 -1.86
N ARG A 121 -11.82 -6.38 -1.48
CA ARG A 121 -11.49 -7.63 -0.80
C ARG A 121 -10.48 -8.46 -1.60
N GLY A 122 -10.75 -8.72 -2.88
CA GLY A 122 -9.85 -9.49 -3.75
C GLY A 122 -8.48 -8.83 -3.91
N PHE A 123 -8.42 -7.50 -3.97
CA PHE A 123 -7.16 -6.76 -3.99
C PHE A 123 -6.36 -6.98 -2.70
N TYR A 124 -6.99 -6.87 -1.52
CA TYR A 124 -6.30 -7.08 -0.25
C TYR A 124 -5.87 -8.53 -0.05
N GLU A 125 -6.69 -9.49 -0.45
CA GLU A 125 -6.30 -10.91 -0.46
C GLU A 125 -5.08 -11.16 -1.37
N HIS A 126 -5.06 -10.54 -2.56
CA HIS A 126 -3.93 -10.63 -3.50
C HIS A 126 -2.62 -10.06 -2.94
N VAL A 127 -2.68 -8.96 -2.18
CA VAL A 127 -1.48 -8.37 -1.57
C VAL A 127 -1.12 -8.98 -0.21
N GLY A 128 -1.85 -10.00 0.24
CA GLY A 128 -1.44 -10.85 1.36
C GLY A 128 -2.25 -10.74 2.64
N PHE A 129 -3.32 -9.95 2.66
CA PHE A 129 -4.24 -9.93 3.80
C PHE A 129 -5.20 -11.13 3.77
N ALA A 130 -5.66 -11.54 4.94
CA ALA A 130 -6.68 -12.56 5.11
C ALA A 130 -7.78 -12.07 6.06
N VAL A 131 -9.03 -12.45 5.78
CA VAL A 131 -10.15 -12.13 6.66
C VAL A 131 -9.94 -12.81 8.01
N CYS A 132 -10.04 -12.04 9.10
CA CYS A 132 -9.90 -12.52 10.47
C CYS A 132 -11.14 -12.22 11.33
N GLY A 133 -12.08 -11.42 10.82
CA GLY A 133 -13.31 -11.09 11.53
C GLY A 133 -14.32 -10.41 10.61
N ARG A 134 -15.55 -10.27 11.09
CA ARG A 134 -16.66 -9.65 10.38
C ARG A 134 -17.57 -8.91 11.36
N SER A 135 -18.11 -7.78 10.93
CA SER A 135 -19.19 -7.07 11.63
C SER A 135 -20.37 -6.85 10.67
N GLU A 136 -21.60 -6.91 11.20
CA GLU A 136 -22.81 -6.58 10.43
C GLU A 136 -22.98 -5.08 10.19
N ARG A 137 -22.21 -4.27 10.91
CA ARG A 137 -22.25 -2.82 10.83
C ARG A 137 -20.85 -2.28 10.65
N ASP A 138 -20.75 -1.12 10.02
CA ASP A 138 -19.50 -0.36 9.97
C ASP A 138 -19.14 0.21 11.36
N GLU A 139 -18.00 0.83 11.47
CA GLU A 139 -17.49 1.38 12.73
C GLU A 139 -18.25 2.62 13.21
N GLN A 140 -19.07 3.24 12.36
CA GLN A 140 -19.99 4.33 12.69
C GLN A 140 -21.39 3.80 13.06
N GLY A 141 -21.62 2.49 13.00
CA GLY A 141 -22.90 1.84 13.31
C GLY A 141 -23.87 1.82 12.13
N GLY A 142 -23.44 2.22 10.95
CA GLY A 142 -24.19 2.15 9.70
C GLY A 142 -24.48 0.71 9.24
N PRO A 143 -25.46 0.49 8.36
CA PRO A 143 -25.90 -0.83 7.93
C PRO A 143 -25.00 -1.40 6.81
N PHE A 144 -23.71 -1.17 6.90
CA PHE A 144 -22.70 -1.62 5.91
C PHE A 144 -21.78 -2.66 6.54
N PRO A 145 -21.96 -3.96 6.25
CA PRO A 145 -21.12 -5.01 6.80
C PRO A 145 -19.66 -4.84 6.40
N ILE A 146 -18.76 -5.06 7.37
CA ILE A 146 -17.32 -4.93 7.17
C ILE A 146 -16.58 -6.21 7.50
N LEU A 147 -15.47 -6.40 6.81
CA LEU A 147 -14.51 -7.47 7.05
C LEU A 147 -13.24 -6.88 7.66
N TYR A 148 -12.83 -7.42 8.80
CA TYR A 148 -11.52 -7.16 9.37
C TYR A 148 -10.52 -8.10 8.71
N MET A 149 -9.44 -7.54 8.19
CA MET A 149 -8.41 -8.33 7.52
C MET A 149 -7.05 -8.05 8.16
N LYS A 150 -6.25 -9.10 8.29
CA LYS A 150 -4.86 -9.01 8.78
C LYS A 150 -3.90 -9.56 7.76
N LEU A 151 -2.71 -8.98 7.73
CA LEU A 151 -1.62 -9.53 6.94
C LEU A 151 -1.30 -10.92 7.45
N ASN A 152 -1.40 -11.91 6.57
CA ASN A 152 -1.06 -13.29 6.91
C ASN A 152 0.45 -13.38 7.16
N ASP A 153 0.85 -13.93 8.31
CA ASP A 153 2.28 -14.09 8.66
C ASP A 153 3.06 -14.89 7.61
N ASN A 154 2.39 -15.81 6.90
CA ASN A 154 2.97 -16.56 5.79
C ASN A 154 3.08 -15.73 4.49
N ASN A 155 2.33 -14.63 4.40
CA ASN A 155 2.29 -13.72 3.25
C ASN A 155 2.81 -12.31 3.60
N LYS A 156 3.37 -12.11 4.81
CA LYS A 156 4.18 -10.91 5.00
C LYS A 156 5.09 -10.84 3.81
N PRO A 157 5.08 -9.73 3.02
CA PRO A 157 6.04 -9.59 1.94
C PRO A 157 7.35 -9.93 2.58
N ASN A 158 7.92 -11.05 2.18
CA ASN A 158 9.11 -11.57 2.82
C ASN A 158 10.19 -10.63 2.32
N MET A 159 10.26 -9.45 2.96
CA MET A 159 11.24 -8.42 2.65
C MET A 159 12.62 -9.05 2.73
N GLU A 160 12.80 -10.03 3.62
CA GLU A 160 14.00 -10.84 3.71
C GLU A 160 14.21 -11.67 2.43
N LYS A 161 13.16 -12.30 1.86
CA LYS A 161 13.27 -13.04 0.60
C LYS A 161 13.40 -12.12 -0.62
N ALA A 162 12.72 -10.97 -0.63
CA ALA A 162 12.87 -9.98 -1.68
C ALA A 162 14.29 -9.41 -1.66
N ILE A 163 14.77 -8.94 -0.50
CA ILE A 163 16.15 -8.47 -0.32
C ILE A 163 17.16 -9.57 -0.68
N ALA A 164 16.95 -10.81 -0.21
CA ALA A 164 17.84 -11.92 -0.55
C ALA A 164 17.87 -12.20 -2.05
N LYS A 165 16.71 -12.13 -2.72
CA LYS A 165 16.61 -12.29 -4.18
C LYS A 165 17.33 -11.15 -4.91
N ASP A 166 17.15 -9.92 -4.48
CA ASP A 166 17.77 -8.74 -5.07
C ASP A 166 19.29 -8.78 -4.86
N LEU A 167 19.77 -9.10 -3.65
CA LEU A 167 21.19 -9.29 -3.36
C LEU A 167 21.83 -10.40 -4.19
N LEU A 168 21.10 -11.48 -4.45
CA LEU A 168 21.56 -12.55 -5.34
C LEU A 168 21.58 -12.08 -6.82
N SER A 169 20.57 -11.31 -7.25
CA SER A 169 20.46 -10.84 -8.64
C SER A 169 21.55 -9.86 -9.03
N ILE A 170 21.96 -8.97 -8.11
CA ILE A 170 23.07 -8.02 -8.33
C ILE A 170 24.45 -8.63 -8.02
N GLY A 171 24.49 -9.91 -7.65
CA GLY A 171 25.74 -10.59 -7.30
C GLY A 171 26.39 -10.09 -6.00
N ALA A 172 25.63 -9.43 -5.11
CA ALA A 172 26.13 -8.97 -3.81
C ALA A 172 26.24 -10.10 -2.79
N VAL A 173 25.52 -11.19 -2.99
CA VAL A 173 25.59 -12.41 -2.17
C VAL A 173 26.01 -13.61 -3.02
N PHE A 174 26.97 -14.36 -2.57
CA PHE A 174 27.45 -15.59 -3.19
C PHE A 174 27.23 -16.76 -2.23
N LEU A 175 26.65 -17.86 -2.77
CA LEU A 175 26.45 -19.10 -2.04
C LEU A 175 27.35 -20.18 -2.65
N ARG A 176 28.26 -20.73 -1.84
CA ARG A 176 29.16 -21.84 -2.22
C ARG A 176 29.18 -22.92 -1.14
N PRO A 177 28.11 -23.75 -1.05
CA PRO A 177 28.02 -24.78 -0.01
C PRO A 177 29.14 -25.82 -0.06
N GLU A 178 29.52 -26.21 -1.29
CA GLU A 178 30.55 -27.27 -1.51
C GLU A 178 31.99 -26.73 -1.50
N GLN A 179 32.16 -25.45 -1.80
CA GLN A 179 33.47 -24.77 -1.81
C GLN A 179 33.40 -23.45 -1.01
N PRO A 180 33.32 -23.51 0.32
CA PRO A 180 33.12 -22.33 1.14
C PRO A 180 34.27 -21.33 1.02
N PHE A 181 33.93 -20.05 1.16
CA PHE A 181 34.90 -18.94 1.24
C PHE A 181 35.71 -19.06 2.52
N THR A 182 36.99 -18.75 2.44
CA THR A 182 37.85 -18.66 3.62
C THR A 182 38.12 -17.20 3.93
N TRP A 183 37.69 -16.75 5.11
CA TRP A 183 37.96 -15.41 5.60
C TRP A 183 39.43 -15.22 5.97
N ALA A 184 39.91 -13.99 6.08
CA ALA A 184 41.26 -13.68 6.54
C ALA A 184 41.58 -14.26 7.94
N SER A 185 40.53 -14.48 8.76
CA SER A 185 40.60 -15.15 10.05
C SER A 185 40.75 -16.70 9.98
N GLY A 186 40.73 -17.27 8.76
CA GLY A 186 40.77 -18.71 8.54
C GLY A 186 39.41 -19.42 8.66
N ILE A 187 38.32 -18.68 9.01
CA ILE A 187 36.96 -19.25 9.11
C ILE A 187 36.42 -19.52 7.72
N LYS A 188 35.85 -20.71 7.55
CA LYS A 188 35.15 -21.09 6.31
C LYS A 188 33.68 -20.75 6.40
N SER A 189 33.15 -20.02 5.41
CA SER A 189 31.74 -19.68 5.29
C SER A 189 31.18 -20.08 3.92
N PRO A 190 30.02 -20.73 3.84
CA PRO A 190 29.37 -21.03 2.57
C PRO A 190 28.73 -19.78 1.95
N ILE A 191 28.69 -18.66 2.67
CA ILE A 191 28.07 -17.41 2.24
C ILE A 191 29.11 -16.29 2.30
N TYR A 192 29.16 -15.49 1.24
CA TYR A 192 29.90 -14.23 1.19
C TYR A 192 28.96 -13.12 0.74
N CYS A 193 28.99 -11.97 1.43
CA CYS A 193 28.22 -10.79 1.05
C CYS A 193 29.19 -9.62 0.77
N ASP A 194 29.11 -9.05 -0.41
CA ASP A 194 29.84 -7.83 -0.77
C ASP A 194 28.92 -6.61 -0.72
N ASN A 195 28.90 -5.95 0.42
CA ASN A 195 28.05 -4.77 0.66
C ASN A 195 28.38 -3.58 -0.25
N ARG A 196 29.56 -3.56 -0.90
CA ARG A 196 29.91 -2.51 -1.85
C ARG A 196 29.05 -2.54 -3.10
N LEU A 197 28.62 -3.71 -3.53
CA LEU A 197 27.74 -3.89 -4.69
C LEU A 197 26.34 -3.37 -4.45
N THR A 198 25.88 -3.30 -3.20
CA THR A 198 24.56 -2.74 -2.88
C THR A 198 24.51 -1.22 -3.07
N LEU A 199 25.67 -0.53 -2.99
CA LEU A 199 25.76 0.92 -3.18
C LEU A 199 25.87 1.33 -4.65
N THR A 200 26.13 0.40 -5.55
CA THR A 200 26.32 0.62 -6.98
C THR A 200 25.20 0.05 -7.85
N ALA A 201 24.24 -0.65 -7.25
CA ALA A 201 23.09 -1.18 -7.96
C ALA A 201 22.21 -0.02 -8.46
N PRO A 202 21.80 0.01 -9.73
CA PRO A 202 20.81 0.96 -10.20
C PRO A 202 19.47 0.73 -9.47
N GLU A 203 18.78 1.81 -9.13
CA GLU A 203 17.43 1.80 -8.55
C GLU A 203 16.40 1.19 -9.50
#